data_5681db74fdfd81b5187480da620d8dbe
#
_entry.id   5681db74fdfd81b5187480da620d8dbe
#
_cell.length_a   1.000
_cell.length_b   1.000
_cell.length_c   1.000
_cell.angle_alpha   90.00
_cell.angle_beta   90.00
_cell.angle_gamma   90.00
#
_symmetry.space_group_name_H-M   'P 1'
#
loop_
_entity.id
_entity.type
_entity.pdbx_description
1 polymer ?
#
loop_
_entity_poly.entity_id
_entity_poly.type
_entity_poly.pdbx_seq_one_letter_code
_entity_poly.pdbx_strand_id
1 'polypeptide(L)'
;MFVSDYFQLDEAQFEEMCSMGVFDALLDRDSNFFINIIRLKESSIPEFIDAYHHVNQYFNNIATLLDAAETPTTKDKMYRSARAMFRFHEVNGINLGFSKSRYGSGWGELLSDMFCADAYQIVKKGSKQPELFHLVSLFEADVGPDRLSDMIATIIEPQIVKYTLRIMKELGITPETRPNLLFLENGLVQNPNKTSAILLLPTEVLHQLPIAKDWDDIDRVVTENNTIRQEVSAEVGAEWTRWASVEQKQYLKTHVFMDPAVCSRVIDGYRQRQLSAIDLKEDTNYLVELLLKKLKKADAFKRKIEYPSSVVAARGIIDIFKDWVENNRGWAEIQNAPNKNREKAVQRFMHLGAKYYVEKNNLDISCEPDDGRGPVDIKLSRGQDKTLIEVKLSSNGQYLHGYETQIEEYGKAERTRNLIYVFVDIGNPGRRKALIELHDYTAQSGTPCPDLVIIDAQSKKAASTYTTGSELRNQEDVALLDWDKSFEELEKILSELPEIDLKEFPSIGTDELGFSI
;
A
#
# COMPACT_ATOMS: atom_id res chain seq x y z
N MET A 1 -9.37 8.68 -5.35
CA MET A 1 -9.27 9.72 -6.42
C MET A 1 -7.84 10.22 -6.49
N PHE A 2 -7.23 10.21 -7.66
CA PHE A 2 -5.86 10.69 -7.88
C PHE A 2 -5.77 12.23 -7.83
N VAL A 3 -4.58 12.75 -7.52
CA VAL A 3 -4.28 14.19 -7.61
C VAL A 3 -4.53 14.71 -9.02
N SER A 4 -4.07 13.99 -10.05
CA SER A 4 -4.27 14.38 -11.46
C SER A 4 -5.75 14.49 -11.85
N ASP A 5 -6.62 13.61 -11.30
CA ASP A 5 -8.06 13.68 -11.55
C ASP A 5 -8.68 14.90 -10.87
N TYR A 6 -8.25 15.18 -9.62
CA TYR A 6 -8.75 16.34 -8.86
C TYR A 6 -8.30 17.66 -9.47
N PHE A 7 -7.07 17.74 -9.92
CA PHE A 7 -6.54 18.89 -10.64
C PHE A 7 -7.13 19.06 -12.04
N GLN A 8 -7.95 18.08 -12.49
CA GLN A 8 -8.59 18.06 -13.80
C GLN A 8 -7.56 18.22 -14.95
N LEU A 9 -6.46 17.49 -14.86
CA LEU A 9 -5.42 17.52 -15.87
C LEU A 9 -5.95 16.92 -17.17
N ASP A 10 -5.72 17.61 -18.27
CA ASP A 10 -5.88 17.01 -19.58
C ASP A 10 -4.74 16.01 -19.87
N GLU A 11 -4.78 15.36 -21.03
CA GLU A 11 -3.83 14.32 -21.38
C GLU A 11 -2.39 14.84 -21.49
N ALA A 12 -2.21 16.02 -22.13
CA ALA A 12 -0.89 16.63 -22.27
C ALA A 12 -0.31 17.05 -20.90
N GLN A 13 -1.14 17.66 -20.04
CA GLN A 13 -0.73 18.02 -18.68
C GLN A 13 -0.40 16.79 -17.83
N PHE A 14 -1.15 15.70 -18.02
CA PHE A 14 -0.86 14.43 -17.30
C PHE A 14 0.46 13.81 -17.76
N GLU A 15 0.72 13.79 -19.07
CA GLU A 15 2.01 13.34 -19.61
C GLU A 15 3.17 14.21 -19.11
N GLU A 16 2.97 15.52 -19.07
CA GLU A 16 3.96 16.45 -18.53
C GLU A 16 4.22 16.16 -17.03
N MET A 17 3.17 15.96 -16.24
CA MET A 17 3.28 15.57 -14.83
C MET A 17 4.08 14.26 -14.67
N CYS A 18 3.81 13.26 -15.50
CA CYS A 18 4.55 11.98 -15.50
C CYS A 18 6.02 12.19 -15.90
N SER A 19 6.29 13.00 -16.93
CA SER A 19 7.65 13.28 -17.39
C SER A 19 8.51 14.02 -16.35
N MET A 20 7.85 14.82 -15.51
CA MET A 20 8.49 15.46 -14.34
C MET A 20 8.70 14.51 -13.15
N GLY A 21 8.32 13.23 -13.29
CA GLY A 21 8.47 12.22 -12.25
C GLY A 21 7.60 12.44 -11.01
N VAL A 22 6.50 13.18 -11.14
CA VAL A 22 5.60 13.47 -10.01
C VAL A 22 4.82 12.23 -9.62
N PHE A 23 4.79 11.91 -8.33
CA PHE A 23 3.94 10.86 -7.80
C PHE A 23 2.48 11.31 -7.78
N ASP A 24 1.61 10.60 -8.53
CA ASP A 24 0.18 10.86 -8.59
C ASP A 24 -0.53 10.23 -7.39
N ALA A 25 -0.47 10.90 -6.24
CA ALA A 25 -0.97 10.37 -4.97
C ALA A 25 -2.50 10.21 -4.96
N LEU A 26 -2.98 9.31 -4.08
CA LEU A 26 -4.40 9.16 -3.79
C LEU A 26 -4.83 10.15 -2.69
N LEU A 27 -5.85 10.97 -2.94
CA LEU A 27 -6.29 12.04 -2.03
C LEU A 27 -7.16 11.56 -0.87
N ASP A 28 -7.78 10.40 -0.99
CA ASP A 28 -8.73 9.84 -0.04
C ASP A 28 -8.11 8.78 0.89
N ARG A 29 -6.87 8.39 0.63
CA ARG A 29 -6.12 7.41 1.42
C ARG A 29 -4.62 7.59 1.26
N ASP A 30 -3.87 7.01 2.17
CA ASP A 30 -2.42 6.97 2.09
C ASP A 30 -1.97 5.80 1.19
N SER A 31 -0.93 6.02 0.40
CA SER A 31 -0.24 4.99 -0.39
C SER A 31 0.88 4.38 0.44
N ASN A 32 1.13 3.06 0.29
CA ASN A 32 2.13 2.31 1.05
C ASN A 32 3.57 2.62 0.59
N PHE A 33 3.89 3.89 0.49
CA PHE A 33 5.22 4.37 0.16
C PHE A 33 5.72 5.32 1.23
N PHE A 34 7.03 5.50 1.28
CA PHE A 34 7.72 6.31 2.26
C PHE A 34 8.79 7.15 1.59
N ILE A 35 9.08 8.33 2.15
CA ILE A 35 10.27 9.08 1.78
C ILE A 35 11.48 8.30 2.24
N ASN A 36 12.35 7.92 1.31
CA ASN A 36 13.56 7.17 1.61
C ASN A 36 14.78 8.08 1.57
N ILE A 37 15.55 8.07 2.66
CA ILE A 37 16.68 8.97 2.84
C ILE A 37 17.84 8.67 1.86
N ILE A 38 18.02 7.42 1.45
CA ILE A 38 19.05 7.05 0.47
C ILE A 38 18.65 7.53 -0.91
N ARG A 39 17.38 7.38 -1.28
CA ARG A 39 16.85 7.93 -2.52
C ARG A 39 16.92 9.45 -2.56
N LEU A 40 16.67 10.09 -1.41
CA LEU A 40 16.81 11.55 -1.27
C LEU A 40 18.26 12.01 -1.53
N LYS A 41 19.26 11.21 -1.14
CA LYS A 41 20.69 11.48 -1.42
C LYS A 41 20.99 11.51 -2.92
N GLU A 42 20.29 10.71 -3.71
CA GLU A 42 20.52 10.53 -5.15
C GLU A 42 19.60 11.43 -6.00
N SER A 43 18.77 12.29 -5.36
CA SER A 43 17.80 13.11 -6.08
C SER A 43 18.45 14.08 -7.04
N SER A 44 17.88 14.14 -8.25
CA SER A 44 18.26 15.09 -9.29
C SER A 44 17.32 16.31 -9.36
N ILE A 45 16.24 16.29 -8.61
CA ILE A 45 15.23 17.36 -8.57
C ILE A 45 15.79 18.60 -7.85
N PRO A 46 15.71 19.81 -8.45
CA PRO A 46 16.35 21.01 -7.93
C PRO A 46 16.03 21.32 -6.46
N GLU A 47 14.80 21.12 -6.02
CA GLU A 47 14.38 21.36 -4.65
C GLU A 47 14.94 20.34 -3.64
N PHE A 48 15.34 19.15 -4.11
CA PHE A 48 15.79 18.04 -3.28
C PHE A 48 17.29 17.74 -3.38
N ILE A 49 18.05 18.35 -4.29
CA ILE A 49 19.50 18.13 -4.47
C ILE A 49 20.26 18.22 -3.13
N ASP A 50 19.94 19.22 -2.32
CA ASP A 50 20.60 19.43 -1.02
C ASP A 50 19.80 18.85 0.17
N ALA A 51 18.67 18.19 -0.09
CA ALA A 51 17.76 17.76 0.99
C ALA A 51 18.41 16.73 1.92
N TYR A 52 19.19 15.79 1.38
CA TYR A 52 19.96 14.84 2.20
C TYR A 52 20.96 15.55 3.12
N HIS A 53 21.68 16.54 2.59
CA HIS A 53 22.63 17.33 3.38
C HIS A 53 21.89 18.13 4.48
N HIS A 54 20.74 18.69 4.16
CA HIS A 54 19.89 19.41 5.11
C HIS A 54 19.41 18.49 6.25
N VAL A 55 18.94 17.30 5.94
CA VAL A 55 18.55 16.29 6.94
C VAL A 55 19.75 15.93 7.85
N ASN A 56 20.90 15.65 7.24
CA ASN A 56 22.11 15.34 8.01
C ASN A 56 22.58 16.50 8.87
N GLN A 57 22.50 17.73 8.40
CA GLN A 57 22.83 18.91 9.18
C GLN A 57 21.88 19.08 10.37
N TYR A 58 20.58 18.83 10.17
CA TYR A 58 19.59 18.86 11.24
C TYR A 58 19.97 17.88 12.37
N PHE A 59 20.24 16.63 12.02
CA PHE A 59 20.64 15.61 13.00
C PHE A 59 22.02 15.84 13.60
N ASN A 60 22.96 16.39 12.84
CA ASN A 60 24.26 16.78 13.35
C ASN A 60 24.16 17.88 14.42
N ASN A 61 23.23 18.82 14.23
CA ASN A 61 22.94 19.83 15.25
C ASN A 61 22.40 19.20 16.54
N ILE A 62 21.47 18.21 16.41
CA ILE A 62 20.98 17.46 17.56
C ILE A 62 22.12 16.72 18.27
N ALA A 63 22.96 15.99 17.53
CA ALA A 63 24.09 15.25 18.09
C ALA A 63 25.05 16.20 18.83
N THR A 64 25.35 17.37 18.27
CA THR A 64 26.19 18.40 18.87
C THR A 64 25.60 18.92 20.17
N LEU A 65 24.31 19.21 20.22
CA LEU A 65 23.62 19.65 21.43
C LEU A 65 23.63 18.57 22.51
N LEU A 66 23.37 17.30 22.14
CA LEU A 66 23.41 16.17 23.07
C LEU A 66 24.81 15.90 23.60
N ASP A 67 25.82 16.05 22.75
CA ASP A 67 27.24 15.93 23.18
C ASP A 67 27.64 17.03 24.17
N ALA A 68 27.19 18.26 23.98
CA ALA A 68 27.44 19.38 24.85
C ALA A 68 26.63 19.36 26.17
N ALA A 69 25.51 18.61 26.20
CA ALA A 69 24.69 18.51 27.40
C ALA A 69 25.41 17.74 28.52
N GLU A 70 25.36 18.24 29.73
CA GLU A 70 25.98 17.58 30.89
C GLU A 70 25.04 16.54 31.51
N THR A 71 23.75 16.79 31.49
CA THR A 71 22.74 15.89 32.07
C THR A 71 21.56 15.66 31.13
N PRO A 72 20.96 14.42 31.10
CA PRO A 72 19.79 14.12 30.28
C PRO A 72 18.49 14.62 30.93
N THR A 73 18.45 15.89 31.28
CA THR A 73 17.29 16.51 31.94
C THR A 73 16.93 17.85 31.29
N THR A 74 15.68 18.24 31.37
CA THR A 74 15.17 19.51 30.83
C THR A 74 15.74 20.75 31.58
N LYS A 75 16.46 20.57 32.69
CA LYS A 75 17.19 21.62 33.37
C LYS A 75 18.46 22.02 32.60
N ASP A 76 19.07 21.09 31.92
CA ASP A 76 20.17 21.35 31.00
C ASP A 76 19.68 22.04 29.75
N LYS A 77 20.27 23.21 29.42
CA LYS A 77 19.83 24.00 28.26
C LYS A 77 20.08 23.29 26.93
N MET A 78 21.21 22.60 26.79
CA MET A 78 21.58 21.91 25.56
C MET A 78 20.69 20.71 25.35
N TYR A 79 20.46 19.89 26.38
CA TYR A 79 19.53 18.77 26.32
C TYR A 79 18.10 19.23 25.99
N ARG A 80 17.61 20.28 26.63
CA ARG A 80 16.29 20.85 26.35
C ARG A 80 16.16 21.33 24.91
N SER A 81 17.22 21.95 24.36
CA SER A 81 17.23 22.40 22.96
C SER A 81 17.21 21.21 21.99
N ALA A 82 18.02 20.19 22.24
CA ALA A 82 18.00 18.94 21.44
C ALA A 82 16.62 18.26 21.50
N ARG A 83 16.04 18.13 22.71
CA ARG A 83 14.70 17.56 22.91
C ARG A 83 13.63 18.31 22.10
N ALA A 84 13.71 19.64 22.03
CA ALA A 84 12.77 20.43 21.26
C ALA A 84 12.85 20.13 19.74
N MET A 85 14.02 19.75 19.25
CA MET A 85 14.22 19.36 17.84
C MET A 85 13.66 17.96 17.51
N PHE A 86 13.37 17.11 18.49
CA PHE A 86 12.71 15.83 18.25
C PHE A 86 11.18 15.91 18.13
N ARG A 87 10.63 17.11 18.00
CA ARG A 87 9.20 17.29 17.75
C ARG A 87 8.93 17.30 16.25
N PHE A 88 8.57 16.17 15.73
CA PHE A 88 8.18 16.00 14.34
C PHE A 88 6.64 15.93 14.26
N HIS A 89 6.05 16.75 13.42
CA HIS A 89 4.63 16.71 13.15
C HIS A 89 4.35 15.82 11.93
N GLU A 90 3.15 15.31 11.84
CA GLU A 90 2.70 14.64 10.63
C GLU A 90 2.52 15.69 9.52
N VAL A 91 3.25 15.54 8.42
CA VAL A 91 3.11 16.40 7.26
C VAL A 91 1.88 15.96 6.47
N ASN A 92 0.73 16.50 6.90
CA ASN A 92 -0.54 16.20 6.26
C ASN A 92 -0.55 16.71 4.81
N GLY A 93 -0.97 15.85 3.87
CA GLY A 93 -1.12 16.23 2.46
C GLY A 93 -0.20 15.54 1.49
N ILE A 94 0.84 14.83 1.97
CA ILE A 94 1.67 13.96 1.12
C ILE A 94 0.98 12.63 0.81
N ASN A 95 0.01 12.21 1.62
CA ASN A 95 -0.78 10.98 1.49
C ASN A 95 0.06 9.71 1.33
N LEU A 96 1.06 9.57 2.19
CA LEU A 96 1.93 8.40 2.30
C LEU A 96 1.79 7.74 3.66
N GLY A 97 2.02 6.43 3.74
CA GLY A 97 2.06 5.67 4.98
C GLY A 97 1.05 4.53 5.06
N PHE A 98 0.94 3.91 6.24
CA PHE A 98 0.01 2.80 6.52
C PHE A 98 -1.20 3.23 7.34
N SER A 99 -1.50 4.52 7.46
CA SER A 99 -2.55 4.97 8.36
C SER A 99 -3.91 4.37 7.98
N LYS A 100 -4.43 3.50 8.86
CA LYS A 100 -5.81 2.99 8.82
C LYS A 100 -6.77 3.90 9.59
N SER A 101 -6.27 4.93 10.26
CA SER A 101 -7.07 5.87 11.03
C SER A 101 -6.98 7.26 10.41
N ARG A 102 -8.08 8.01 10.46
CA ARG A 102 -8.13 9.42 10.01
C ARG A 102 -7.27 10.38 10.85
N TYR A 103 -6.65 9.87 11.91
CA TYR A 103 -5.77 10.61 12.81
C TYR A 103 -4.49 9.80 12.99
N GLY A 104 -3.44 10.17 12.29
CA GLY A 104 -2.09 9.71 12.57
C GLY A 104 -1.65 10.22 13.95
N SER A 105 -0.99 9.40 14.73
CA SER A 105 -0.31 9.86 15.94
C SER A 105 1.12 10.23 15.55
N GLY A 106 1.37 11.50 15.29
CA GLY A 106 2.71 12.04 15.09
C GLY A 106 3.64 11.74 16.30
N TRP A 107 4.84 12.25 16.29
CA TRP A 107 5.79 12.12 17.41
C TRP A 107 5.23 12.78 18.67
N GLY A 108 4.58 11.97 19.54
CA GLY A 108 4.08 12.44 20.84
C GLY A 108 5.24 12.82 21.78
N GLU A 109 4.94 13.65 22.80
CA GLU A 109 5.97 14.10 23.76
C GLU A 109 6.71 12.94 24.42
N LEU A 110 6.00 11.87 24.78
CA LEU A 110 6.59 10.69 25.41
C LEU A 110 7.63 10.03 24.51
N LEU A 111 7.31 9.83 23.23
CA LEU A 111 8.24 9.23 22.25
C LEU A 111 9.45 10.12 22.01
N SER A 112 9.23 11.44 21.86
CA SER A 112 10.31 12.42 21.73
C SER A 112 11.25 12.40 22.93
N ASP A 113 10.71 12.25 24.14
CA ASP A 113 11.48 12.18 25.38
C ASP A 113 12.31 10.89 25.45
N MET A 114 11.70 9.75 25.16
CA MET A 114 12.40 8.46 25.14
C MET A 114 13.52 8.48 24.11
N PHE A 115 13.23 8.91 22.90
CA PHE A 115 14.23 8.94 21.83
C PHE A 115 15.36 9.93 22.11
N CYS A 116 15.05 11.12 22.66
CA CYS A 116 16.08 12.06 23.07
C CYS A 116 16.99 11.50 24.17
N ALA A 117 16.43 10.75 25.14
CA ALA A 117 17.22 10.13 26.21
C ALA A 117 18.14 9.03 25.65
N ASP A 118 17.65 8.21 24.73
CA ASP A 118 18.43 7.16 24.10
C ASP A 118 19.51 7.71 23.17
N ALA A 119 19.18 8.70 22.36
CA ALA A 119 20.16 9.41 21.53
C ALA A 119 21.27 10.07 22.39
N TYR A 120 20.92 10.63 23.54
CA TYR A 120 21.90 11.15 24.48
C TYR A 120 22.90 10.08 24.93
N GLN A 121 22.42 8.90 25.32
CA GLN A 121 23.28 7.78 25.75
C GLN A 121 24.23 7.34 24.63
N ILE A 122 23.72 7.20 23.42
CA ILE A 122 24.51 6.76 22.26
C ILE A 122 25.56 7.80 21.88
N VAL A 123 25.19 9.09 21.85
CA VAL A 123 26.08 10.19 21.53
C VAL A 123 27.18 10.33 22.59
N LYS A 124 26.86 10.20 23.89
CA LYS A 124 27.84 10.24 25.00
C LYS A 124 28.82 9.08 24.96
N LYS A 125 28.49 7.95 24.35
CA LYS A 125 29.42 6.85 24.11
C LYS A 125 30.33 7.08 22.89
N GLY A 126 30.09 8.12 22.10
CA GLY A 126 30.95 8.55 21.00
C GLY A 126 30.37 8.38 19.59
N SER A 127 29.17 7.78 19.44
CA SER A 127 28.49 7.68 18.16
C SER A 127 27.72 8.97 17.86
N LYS A 128 28.29 9.83 17.01
CA LYS A 128 27.80 11.20 16.74
C LYS A 128 27.36 11.38 15.26
N GLN A 129 27.45 10.35 14.45
CA GLN A 129 27.10 10.42 13.04
C GLN A 129 25.61 10.70 12.86
N PRO A 130 25.21 11.64 11.99
CA PRO A 130 23.81 11.98 11.76
C PRO A 130 22.97 10.80 11.22
N GLU A 131 23.61 9.88 10.51
CA GLU A 131 22.95 8.68 9.99
C GLU A 131 22.44 7.73 11.09
N LEU A 132 22.92 7.87 12.31
CA LEU A 132 22.35 7.19 13.49
C LEU A 132 20.84 7.42 13.58
N PHE A 133 20.38 8.64 13.31
CA PHE A 133 18.97 9.01 13.39
C PHE A 133 18.15 8.44 12.22
N HIS A 134 18.80 8.16 11.06
CA HIS A 134 18.15 7.45 9.97
C HIS A 134 17.83 5.99 10.35
N LEU A 135 18.65 5.41 11.20
CA LEU A 135 18.56 3.99 11.60
C LEU A 135 17.74 3.79 12.88
N VAL A 136 17.10 4.85 13.41
CA VAL A 136 16.37 4.81 14.68
C VAL A 136 15.30 3.72 14.74
N SER A 137 14.63 3.44 13.64
CA SER A 137 13.62 2.38 13.55
C SER A 137 14.16 0.97 13.80
N LEU A 138 15.48 0.78 13.71
CA LEU A 138 16.13 -0.50 13.96
C LEU A 138 16.34 -0.78 15.46
N PHE A 139 16.35 0.24 16.31
CA PHE A 139 16.64 0.08 17.73
C PHE A 139 15.59 0.69 18.68
N GLU A 140 14.64 1.47 18.16
CA GLU A 140 13.53 1.99 18.95
C GLU A 140 12.23 1.23 18.65
N ALA A 141 11.64 0.64 19.70
CA ALA A 141 10.48 -0.26 19.56
C ALA A 141 9.26 0.44 18.96
N ASP A 142 9.05 1.72 19.33
CA ASP A 142 7.87 2.48 18.94
C ASP A 142 8.08 3.35 17.68
N VAL A 143 9.25 3.27 17.04
CA VAL A 143 9.53 3.98 15.79
C VAL A 143 9.38 3.02 14.62
N GLY A 144 8.27 3.15 13.91
CA GLY A 144 8.00 2.44 12.66
C GLY A 144 8.32 3.26 11.41
N PRO A 145 8.08 2.68 10.23
CA PRO A 145 8.32 3.33 8.93
C PRO A 145 7.61 4.67 8.78
N ASP A 146 6.34 4.75 9.19
CA ASP A 146 5.55 5.99 9.11
C ASP A 146 6.25 7.13 9.85
N ARG A 147 6.67 6.89 11.10
CA ARG A 147 7.32 7.89 11.94
C ARG A 147 8.66 8.34 11.40
N LEU A 148 9.42 7.44 10.78
CA LEU A 148 10.68 7.80 10.14
C LEU A 148 10.44 8.65 8.89
N SER A 149 9.46 8.29 8.07
CA SER A 149 9.04 9.09 6.91
C SER A 149 8.53 10.47 7.33
N ASP A 150 7.71 10.57 8.37
CA ASP A 150 7.22 11.84 8.94
C ASP A 150 8.36 12.72 9.45
N MET A 151 9.34 12.12 10.11
CA MET A 151 10.53 12.81 10.58
C MET A 151 11.30 13.46 9.43
N ILE A 152 11.53 12.70 8.35
CA ILE A 152 12.19 13.22 7.15
C ILE A 152 11.31 14.28 6.49
N ALA A 153 10.02 13.99 6.30
CA ALA A 153 9.08 14.92 5.69
C ALA A 153 9.01 16.27 6.42
N THR A 154 8.98 16.24 7.76
CA THR A 154 8.99 17.47 8.58
C THR A 154 10.25 18.30 8.31
N ILE A 155 11.42 17.67 8.21
CA ILE A 155 12.69 18.39 8.01
C ILE A 155 12.75 19.01 6.61
N ILE A 156 12.21 18.33 5.60
CA ILE A 156 12.23 18.77 4.20
C ILE A 156 10.91 19.39 3.73
N GLU A 157 9.98 19.68 4.63
CA GLU A 157 8.68 20.27 4.27
C GLU A 157 8.80 21.54 3.41
N PRO A 158 9.75 22.47 3.69
CA PRO A 158 9.94 23.63 2.83
C PRO A 158 10.32 23.29 1.37
N GLN A 159 11.06 22.20 1.16
CA GLN A 159 11.42 21.70 -0.16
C GLN A 159 10.20 21.09 -0.87
N ILE A 160 9.40 20.32 -0.13
CA ILE A 160 8.15 19.72 -0.64
C ILE A 160 7.18 20.81 -1.09
N VAL A 161 7.02 21.86 -0.28
CA VAL A 161 6.15 23.00 -0.62
C VAL A 161 6.65 23.70 -1.89
N LYS A 162 7.95 24.00 -1.99
CA LYS A 162 8.55 24.63 -3.18
C LYS A 162 8.35 23.78 -4.44
N TYR A 163 8.61 22.48 -4.31
CA TYR A 163 8.38 21.52 -5.40
C TYR A 163 6.92 21.53 -5.85
N THR A 164 5.98 21.42 -4.91
CA THR A 164 4.55 21.45 -5.21
C THR A 164 4.15 22.71 -5.96
N LEU A 165 4.56 23.88 -5.48
CA LEU A 165 4.25 25.16 -6.13
C LEU A 165 4.85 25.25 -7.54
N ARG A 166 6.08 24.75 -7.74
CA ARG A 166 6.69 24.72 -9.09
C ARG A 166 5.90 23.82 -10.02
N ILE A 167 5.60 22.58 -9.60
CA ILE A 167 4.81 21.64 -10.43
C ILE A 167 3.43 22.21 -10.77
N MET A 168 2.73 22.79 -9.80
CA MET A 168 1.43 23.43 -10.04
C MET A 168 1.55 24.56 -11.07
N LYS A 169 2.62 25.37 -10.99
CA LYS A 169 2.88 26.46 -11.95
C LYS A 169 3.17 25.91 -13.35
N GLU A 170 4.01 24.89 -13.47
CA GLU A 170 4.36 24.26 -14.76
C GLU A 170 3.12 23.63 -15.41
N LEU A 171 2.25 22.97 -14.63
CA LEU A 171 0.98 22.43 -15.10
C LEU A 171 -0.12 23.49 -15.31
N GLY A 172 0.16 24.77 -15.08
CA GLY A 172 -0.81 25.85 -15.24
C GLY A 172 -1.99 25.79 -14.26
N ILE A 173 -1.77 25.24 -13.06
CA ILE A 173 -2.80 25.13 -12.01
C ILE A 173 -2.81 26.42 -11.19
N THR A 174 -3.75 27.30 -11.52
CA THR A 174 -3.93 28.60 -10.86
C THR A 174 -5.41 28.83 -10.53
N PRO A 175 -5.75 29.77 -9.63
CA PRO A 175 -7.15 30.10 -9.36
C PRO A 175 -7.96 30.48 -10.61
N GLU A 176 -7.30 31.09 -11.59
CA GLU A 176 -7.93 31.51 -12.84
C GLU A 176 -8.22 30.34 -13.77
N THR A 177 -7.31 29.37 -13.86
CA THR A 177 -7.46 28.20 -14.74
C THR A 177 -8.27 27.08 -14.10
N ARG A 178 -8.33 27.05 -12.76
CA ARG A 178 -9.03 26.03 -11.98
C ARG A 178 -9.91 26.67 -10.88
N PRO A 179 -10.96 27.42 -11.23
CA PRO A 179 -11.79 28.16 -10.28
C PRO A 179 -12.58 27.25 -9.31
N ASN A 180 -12.71 25.96 -9.64
CA ASN A 180 -13.39 24.98 -8.80
C ASN A 180 -12.50 24.39 -7.69
N LEU A 181 -11.19 24.65 -7.70
CA LEU A 181 -10.28 24.23 -6.68
C LEU A 181 -10.20 25.26 -5.54
N LEU A 182 -10.11 24.79 -4.32
CA LEU A 182 -9.92 25.67 -3.18
C LEU A 182 -8.42 25.91 -2.96
N PHE A 183 -7.99 27.14 -3.20
CA PHE A 183 -6.60 27.58 -2.96
C PHE A 183 -6.47 28.16 -1.56
N LEU A 184 -5.40 27.78 -0.87
CA LEU A 184 -5.01 28.32 0.42
C LEU A 184 -4.20 29.62 0.23
N GLU A 185 -4.01 30.40 1.32
CA GLU A 185 -3.28 31.66 1.31
C GLU A 185 -1.83 31.53 0.79
N ASN A 186 -1.20 30.37 0.99
CA ASN A 186 0.15 30.06 0.50
C ASN A 186 0.19 29.62 -0.96
N GLY A 187 -0.92 29.65 -1.69
CA GLY A 187 -1.03 29.26 -3.09
C GLY A 187 -1.17 27.77 -3.36
N LEU A 188 -1.14 26.94 -2.34
CA LEU A 188 -1.38 25.49 -2.47
C LEU A 188 -2.87 25.19 -2.58
N VAL A 189 -3.21 24.05 -3.21
CA VAL A 189 -4.58 23.55 -3.30
C VAL A 189 -4.94 22.73 -2.07
N GLN A 190 -6.11 22.96 -1.49
CA GLN A 190 -6.62 22.16 -0.37
C GLN A 190 -7.04 20.78 -0.83
N ASN A 191 -6.76 19.75 -0.02
CA ASN A 191 -7.26 18.40 -0.24
C ASN A 191 -8.78 18.36 -0.03
N PRO A 192 -9.58 17.81 -0.96
CA PRO A 192 -11.05 17.78 -0.84
C PRO A 192 -11.54 16.93 0.35
N ASN A 193 -10.72 16.03 0.84
CA ASN A 193 -11.07 15.10 1.93
C ASN A 193 -10.48 15.49 3.29
N LYS A 194 -9.57 16.48 3.31
CA LYS A 194 -8.83 16.93 4.51
C LYS A 194 -8.77 18.47 4.52
N THR A 195 -8.45 19.05 5.66
CA THR A 195 -8.21 20.51 5.77
C THR A 195 -6.80 20.93 5.34
N SER A 196 -5.91 19.97 5.14
CA SER A 196 -4.51 20.20 4.73
C SER A 196 -4.40 20.52 3.24
N ALA A 197 -3.27 21.12 2.85
CA ALA A 197 -2.90 21.27 1.45
C ALA A 197 -2.61 19.91 0.81
N ILE A 198 -2.72 19.85 -0.53
CA ILE A 198 -2.11 18.78 -1.32
C ILE A 198 -0.63 19.11 -1.47
N LEU A 199 0.23 18.15 -1.10
CA LEU A 199 1.67 18.23 -1.25
C LEU A 199 2.15 17.14 -2.20
N LEU A 200 2.90 17.54 -3.23
CA LEU A 200 3.42 16.64 -4.24
C LEU A 200 4.84 16.18 -3.88
N LEU A 201 5.14 14.95 -4.24
CA LEU A 201 6.48 14.37 -4.11
C LEU A 201 6.92 13.78 -5.44
N PRO A 202 8.21 13.82 -5.77
CA PRO A 202 8.74 13.06 -6.89
C PRO A 202 8.86 11.57 -6.55
N THR A 203 8.57 10.71 -7.52
CA THR A 203 8.70 9.26 -7.37
C THR A 203 10.13 8.83 -7.02
N GLU A 204 11.13 9.58 -7.48
CA GLU A 204 12.54 9.25 -7.25
C GLU A 204 12.96 9.27 -5.77
N VAL A 205 12.24 9.98 -4.89
CA VAL A 205 12.55 10.00 -3.45
C VAL A 205 11.75 8.97 -2.65
N LEU A 206 10.86 8.24 -3.30
CA LEU A 206 9.97 7.27 -2.67
C LEU A 206 10.55 5.85 -2.72
N HIS A 207 10.19 5.05 -1.72
CA HIS A 207 10.44 3.62 -1.67
C HIS A 207 9.37 2.95 -0.80
N GLN A 208 9.23 1.62 -0.92
CA GLN A 208 8.31 0.82 -0.10
C GLN A 208 8.66 0.81 1.38
N LEU A 209 9.91 1.07 1.71
CA LEU A 209 10.41 1.16 3.07
C LEU A 209 11.29 2.39 3.21
N PRO A 210 11.16 3.15 4.29
CA PRO A 210 12.10 4.24 4.56
C PRO A 210 13.48 3.70 4.92
N ILE A 211 13.55 2.56 5.61
CA ILE A 211 14.76 1.76 5.88
C ILE A 211 14.37 0.29 6.07
N ALA A 212 13.86 -0.08 7.26
CA ALA A 212 13.40 -1.42 7.57
C ALA A 212 12.18 -1.34 8.52
N LYS A 213 11.19 -2.21 8.30
CA LYS A 213 9.92 -2.17 9.03
C LYS A 213 9.91 -3.09 10.24
N ASP A 214 10.31 -4.32 10.03
CA ASP A 214 10.43 -5.38 11.03
C ASP A 214 11.59 -6.31 10.67
N TRP A 215 11.70 -7.47 11.36
CA TRP A 215 12.84 -8.35 11.12
C TRP A 215 12.86 -8.95 9.72
N ASP A 216 11.73 -9.26 9.12
CA ASP A 216 11.67 -9.79 7.75
C ASP A 216 12.16 -8.73 6.76
N ASP A 217 11.80 -7.47 6.99
CA ASP A 217 12.32 -6.34 6.23
C ASP A 217 13.81 -6.08 6.54
N ILE A 218 14.26 -6.28 7.78
CA ILE A 218 15.69 -6.23 8.15
C ILE A 218 16.43 -7.38 7.48
N ASP A 219 15.89 -8.60 7.43
CA ASP A 219 16.54 -9.72 6.75
C ASP A 219 16.66 -9.45 5.24
N ARG A 220 15.66 -8.81 4.62
CA ARG A 220 15.75 -8.30 3.25
C ARG A 220 16.80 -7.19 3.11
N VAL A 221 16.79 -6.20 4.00
CA VAL A 221 17.78 -5.12 4.05
C VAL A 221 19.17 -5.64 4.37
N VAL A 222 19.27 -6.64 5.25
CA VAL A 222 20.52 -7.32 5.64
C VAL A 222 21.02 -8.25 4.52
N THR A 223 20.12 -8.90 3.78
CA THR A 223 20.49 -9.68 2.59
C THR A 223 21.05 -8.78 1.49
N GLU A 224 20.54 -7.57 1.36
CA GLU A 224 21.06 -6.55 0.46
C GLU A 224 22.33 -5.86 1.02
N ASN A 225 22.55 -5.88 2.32
CA ASN A 225 23.71 -5.27 2.98
C ASN A 225 24.51 -6.32 3.77
N ASN A 226 25.47 -6.95 3.08
CA ASN A 226 26.34 -8.00 3.65
C ASN A 226 27.07 -7.56 4.95
N THR A 227 27.34 -6.28 5.13
CA THR A 227 28.04 -5.77 6.31
C THR A 227 27.17 -5.87 7.56
N ILE A 228 25.93 -5.40 7.51
CA ILE A 228 24.97 -5.51 8.63
C ILE A 228 24.73 -6.98 8.95
N ARG A 229 24.59 -7.83 7.92
CA ARG A 229 24.39 -9.28 8.08
C ARG A 229 25.57 -9.96 8.76
N GLN A 230 26.78 -9.62 8.39
CA GLN A 230 27.98 -10.20 9.00
C GLN A 230 28.12 -9.81 10.47
N GLU A 231 27.90 -8.55 10.82
CA GLU A 231 27.96 -8.07 12.20
C GLU A 231 26.84 -8.70 13.06
N VAL A 232 25.62 -8.73 12.59
CA VAL A 232 24.49 -9.34 13.29
C VAL A 232 24.61 -10.86 13.37
N SER A 233 25.03 -11.54 12.28
CA SER A 233 25.20 -13.00 12.26
C SER A 233 26.39 -13.48 13.07
N ALA A 234 27.46 -12.70 13.19
CA ALA A 234 28.64 -13.08 13.94
C ALA A 234 28.37 -13.13 15.46
N GLU A 235 27.49 -12.27 15.97
CA GLU A 235 27.22 -12.18 17.41
C GLU A 235 26.00 -12.97 17.89
N VAL A 236 24.97 -13.13 17.09
CA VAL A 236 23.65 -13.64 17.55
C VAL A 236 23.30 -15.02 17.00
N GLY A 237 23.86 -15.46 15.89
CA GLY A 237 23.65 -16.80 15.35
C GLY A 237 22.17 -17.14 15.06
N ALA A 238 21.83 -18.46 15.16
CA ALA A 238 20.52 -18.99 14.82
C ALA A 238 19.38 -18.65 15.82
N GLU A 239 19.68 -17.95 16.91
CA GLU A 239 18.66 -17.59 17.92
C GLU A 239 17.89 -16.33 17.53
N TRP A 240 18.43 -15.51 16.64
CA TRP A 240 17.85 -14.24 16.24
C TRP A 240 16.41 -14.36 15.72
N THR A 241 16.14 -15.31 14.87
CA THR A 241 14.81 -15.54 14.29
C THR A 241 13.75 -16.01 15.29
N ARG A 242 14.15 -16.34 16.51
CA ARG A 242 13.25 -16.78 17.59
C ARG A 242 12.88 -15.66 18.56
N TRP A 243 13.55 -14.53 18.48
CA TRP A 243 13.27 -13.40 19.39
C TRP A 243 12.06 -12.60 18.93
N ALA A 244 11.34 -12.02 19.89
CA ALA A 244 10.33 -11.03 19.55
C ALA A 244 10.97 -9.74 19.00
N SER A 245 10.26 -9.01 18.13
CA SER A 245 10.76 -7.78 17.51
C SER A 245 11.32 -6.75 18.53
N VAL A 246 10.73 -6.66 19.72
CA VAL A 246 11.19 -5.79 20.79
C VAL A 246 12.56 -6.24 21.34
N GLU A 247 12.76 -7.54 21.53
CA GLU A 247 14.04 -8.09 22.00
C GLU A 247 15.16 -7.87 21.00
N GLN A 248 14.85 -8.04 19.72
CA GLN A 248 15.78 -7.77 18.61
C GLN A 248 16.22 -6.31 18.59
N LYS A 249 15.28 -5.38 18.70
CA LYS A 249 15.58 -3.94 18.75
C LYS A 249 16.41 -3.58 19.98
N GLN A 250 16.09 -4.14 21.13
CA GLN A 250 16.85 -3.93 22.36
C GLN A 250 18.28 -4.45 22.23
N TYR A 251 18.47 -5.61 21.58
CA TYR A 251 19.79 -6.15 21.32
C TYR A 251 20.60 -5.23 20.40
N LEU A 252 20.05 -4.79 19.28
CA LEU A 252 20.70 -3.86 18.35
C LEU A 252 21.09 -2.57 19.07
N LYS A 253 20.20 -2.01 19.88
CA LYS A 253 20.47 -0.81 20.68
C LYS A 253 21.69 -1.01 21.56
N THR A 254 21.75 -2.12 22.32
CA THR A 254 22.77 -2.36 23.33
C THR A 254 24.12 -2.76 22.73
N HIS A 255 24.15 -3.61 21.71
CA HIS A 255 25.37 -4.22 21.21
C HIS A 255 25.89 -3.57 19.92
N VAL A 256 25.03 -2.94 19.13
CA VAL A 256 25.42 -2.27 17.90
C VAL A 256 25.54 -0.76 18.09
N PHE A 257 24.42 -0.12 18.43
CA PHE A 257 24.37 1.35 18.47
C PHE A 257 25.07 1.96 19.69
N MET A 258 25.17 1.22 20.81
CA MET A 258 25.92 1.64 22.01
C MET A 258 27.43 1.33 21.92
N ASP A 259 27.90 0.60 20.92
CA ASP A 259 29.31 0.41 20.61
C ASP A 259 29.72 1.31 19.43
N PRO A 260 30.56 2.36 19.66
CA PRO A 260 30.92 3.30 18.59
C PRO A 260 31.63 2.67 17.40
N ALA A 261 32.44 1.61 17.63
CA ALA A 261 33.17 0.95 16.56
C ALA A 261 32.24 0.12 15.67
N VAL A 262 31.30 -0.63 16.27
CA VAL A 262 30.29 -1.41 15.55
C VAL A 262 29.33 -0.45 14.85
N CYS A 263 28.84 0.57 15.54
CA CYS A 263 27.93 1.57 14.98
C CYS A 263 28.55 2.27 13.74
N SER A 264 29.83 2.66 13.83
CA SER A 264 30.52 3.27 12.67
C SER A 264 30.56 2.36 11.46
N ARG A 265 30.88 1.07 11.64
CA ARG A 265 30.89 0.11 10.51
C ARG A 265 29.50 -0.05 9.87
N VAL A 266 28.45 -0.13 10.69
CA VAL A 266 27.06 -0.20 10.20
C VAL A 266 26.71 1.04 9.39
N ILE A 267 27.07 2.23 9.90
CA ILE A 267 26.83 3.51 9.22
C ILE A 267 27.62 3.59 7.90
N ASP A 268 28.86 3.13 7.88
CA ASP A 268 29.69 3.14 6.67
C ASP A 268 29.12 2.21 5.58
N GLY A 269 28.61 1.04 5.97
CA GLY A 269 27.87 0.16 5.06
C GLY A 269 26.56 0.82 4.56
N TYR A 270 25.83 1.48 5.43
CA TYR A 270 24.61 2.22 5.08
C TYR A 270 24.88 3.35 4.08
N ARG A 271 25.97 4.10 4.24
CA ARG A 271 26.36 5.20 3.32
C ARG A 271 26.67 4.76 1.91
N GLN A 272 27.12 3.52 1.74
CA GLN A 272 27.48 2.94 0.44
C GLN A 272 26.28 2.34 -0.29
N ARG A 273 25.13 2.30 0.35
CA ARG A 273 23.94 1.66 -0.18
C ARG A 273 23.36 2.46 -1.34
N GLN A 274 22.92 1.72 -2.37
CA GLN A 274 22.12 2.22 -3.49
C GLN A 274 20.78 1.47 -3.51
N LEU A 275 19.72 2.15 -3.88
CA LEU A 275 18.39 1.57 -3.99
C LEU A 275 17.88 1.68 -5.43
N SER A 276 17.26 0.63 -5.91
CA SER A 276 16.56 0.64 -7.19
C SER A 276 15.40 1.67 -7.19
N ALA A 277 14.97 2.06 -8.38
CA ALA A 277 13.75 2.85 -8.53
C ALA A 277 12.56 2.07 -7.96
N ILE A 278 11.57 2.82 -7.45
CA ILE A 278 10.35 2.24 -6.90
C ILE A 278 9.51 1.62 -8.02
N ASP A 279 8.96 0.44 -7.77
CA ASP A 279 7.87 -0.11 -8.58
C ASP A 279 6.53 0.26 -7.94
N LEU A 280 5.83 1.23 -8.51
CA LEU A 280 4.52 1.67 -8.04
C LEU A 280 3.46 0.55 -8.10
N LYS A 281 3.70 -0.51 -8.86
CA LYS A 281 2.80 -1.67 -8.96
C LYS A 281 2.84 -2.57 -7.73
N GLU A 282 3.85 -2.41 -6.88
CA GLU A 282 3.95 -3.18 -5.63
C GLU A 282 2.98 -2.68 -4.54
N ASP A 283 2.46 -1.45 -4.63
CA ASP A 283 1.29 -1.05 -3.84
C ASP A 283 0.01 -1.50 -4.54
N THR A 284 -0.58 -2.57 -4.03
CA THR A 284 -1.80 -3.16 -4.59
C THR A 284 -2.96 -2.17 -4.65
N ASN A 285 -3.10 -1.30 -3.64
CA ASN A 285 -4.17 -0.30 -3.63
C ASN A 285 -3.95 0.75 -4.73
N TYR A 286 -2.72 1.20 -4.90
CA TYR A 286 -2.35 2.13 -5.96
C TYR A 286 -2.55 1.50 -7.34
N LEU A 287 -2.12 0.24 -7.51
CA LEU A 287 -2.28 -0.51 -8.77
C LEU A 287 -3.76 -0.66 -9.15
N VAL A 288 -4.62 -1.04 -8.19
CA VAL A 288 -6.07 -1.17 -8.43
C VAL A 288 -6.66 0.17 -8.90
N GLU A 289 -6.33 1.28 -8.23
CA GLU A 289 -6.83 2.60 -8.63
C GLU A 289 -6.30 3.01 -10.01
N LEU A 290 -5.03 2.71 -10.30
CA LEU A 290 -4.42 2.98 -11.61
C LEU A 290 -5.12 2.18 -12.73
N LEU A 291 -5.39 0.89 -12.50
CA LEU A 291 -6.14 0.05 -13.44
C LEU A 291 -7.56 0.59 -13.64
N LEU A 292 -8.24 0.96 -12.56
CA LEU A 292 -9.57 1.58 -12.64
C LEU A 292 -9.56 2.89 -13.42
N LYS A 293 -8.52 3.72 -13.25
CA LYS A 293 -8.33 4.95 -14.03
C LYS A 293 -8.17 4.67 -15.52
N LYS A 294 -7.35 3.66 -15.88
CA LYS A 294 -7.18 3.21 -17.27
C LYS A 294 -8.49 2.67 -17.84
N LEU A 295 -9.20 1.83 -17.10
CA LEU A 295 -10.48 1.28 -17.51
C LEU A 295 -11.54 2.38 -17.71
N LYS A 296 -11.58 3.41 -16.88
CA LYS A 296 -12.48 4.57 -17.06
C LYS A 296 -12.23 5.33 -18.37
N LYS A 297 -10.99 5.40 -18.83
CA LYS A 297 -10.63 6.04 -20.11
C LYS A 297 -10.99 5.18 -21.32
N ALA A 298 -11.07 3.86 -21.19
CA ALA A 298 -11.39 2.96 -22.28
C ALA A 298 -12.84 3.17 -22.78
N ASP A 299 -13.02 3.34 -24.08
CA ASP A 299 -14.34 3.57 -24.72
C ASP A 299 -15.33 2.42 -24.49
N ALA A 300 -14.83 1.22 -24.18
CA ALA A 300 -15.67 0.08 -23.79
C ALA A 300 -16.64 0.39 -22.63
N PHE A 301 -16.26 1.33 -21.74
CA PHE A 301 -17.11 1.78 -20.63
C PHE A 301 -18.02 2.98 -20.97
N LYS A 302 -17.83 3.61 -22.13
CA LYS A 302 -18.67 4.74 -22.61
C LYS A 302 -19.92 4.27 -23.35
N ARG A 303 -20.02 3.00 -23.74
CA ARG A 303 -21.24 2.45 -24.36
C ARG A 303 -22.41 2.60 -23.38
N LYS A 304 -23.55 3.12 -23.85
CA LYS A 304 -24.84 2.99 -23.16
C LYS A 304 -25.13 1.49 -23.00
N ILE A 305 -24.62 0.89 -21.94
CA ILE A 305 -25.01 -0.45 -21.54
C ILE A 305 -26.44 -0.26 -21.01
N GLU A 306 -27.41 -0.99 -21.54
CA GLU A 306 -28.64 -1.25 -20.81
C GLU A 306 -28.21 -1.77 -19.45
N TYR A 307 -28.58 -1.05 -18.41
CA TYR A 307 -28.06 -1.28 -17.06
C TYR A 307 -28.22 -2.75 -16.69
N PRO A 308 -27.14 -3.50 -16.46
CA PRO A 308 -27.24 -4.91 -16.12
C PRO A 308 -28.03 -5.06 -14.82
N SER A 309 -28.75 -6.16 -14.65
CA SER A 309 -29.39 -6.45 -13.38
C SER A 309 -28.35 -6.48 -12.25
N SER A 310 -28.80 -6.27 -11.00
CA SER A 310 -27.90 -6.27 -9.84
C SER A 310 -27.10 -7.57 -9.73
N VAL A 311 -27.67 -8.71 -10.13
CA VAL A 311 -26.99 -10.01 -10.11
C VAL A 311 -25.89 -10.12 -11.17
N VAL A 312 -26.12 -9.58 -12.38
CA VAL A 312 -25.08 -9.55 -13.44
C VAL A 312 -23.93 -8.64 -13.01
N ALA A 313 -24.25 -7.48 -12.43
CA ALA A 313 -23.26 -6.56 -11.90
C ALA A 313 -22.44 -7.20 -10.76
N ALA A 314 -23.11 -7.89 -9.83
CA ALA A 314 -22.47 -8.60 -8.74
C ALA A 314 -21.49 -9.68 -9.23
N ARG A 315 -21.90 -10.47 -10.22
CA ARG A 315 -21.02 -11.48 -10.84
C ARG A 315 -19.80 -10.83 -11.50
N GLY A 316 -19.99 -9.78 -12.29
CA GLY A 316 -18.86 -9.07 -12.90
C GLY A 316 -17.86 -8.52 -11.88
N ILE A 317 -18.34 -7.98 -10.76
CA ILE A 317 -17.48 -7.54 -9.66
C ILE A 317 -16.70 -8.70 -9.04
N ILE A 318 -17.39 -9.83 -8.81
CA ILE A 318 -16.77 -11.03 -8.21
C ILE A 318 -15.74 -11.62 -9.18
N ASP A 319 -16.02 -11.67 -10.47
CA ASP A 319 -15.10 -12.19 -11.48
C ASP A 319 -13.82 -11.35 -11.58
N ILE A 320 -13.93 -10.02 -11.57
CA ILE A 320 -12.78 -9.12 -11.52
C ILE A 320 -11.97 -9.34 -10.24
N PHE A 321 -12.65 -9.47 -9.09
CA PHE A 321 -11.98 -9.73 -7.83
C PHE A 321 -11.29 -11.10 -7.82
N LYS A 322 -11.95 -12.13 -8.36
CA LYS A 322 -11.40 -13.48 -8.49
C LYS A 322 -10.15 -13.48 -9.36
N ASP A 323 -10.19 -12.83 -10.51
CA ASP A 323 -9.04 -12.73 -11.41
C ASP A 323 -7.85 -12.03 -10.71
N TRP A 324 -8.12 -10.93 -10.00
CA TRP A 324 -7.09 -10.25 -9.22
C TRP A 324 -6.47 -11.16 -8.15
N VAL A 325 -7.29 -11.93 -7.43
CA VAL A 325 -6.79 -12.84 -6.40
C VAL A 325 -5.97 -13.98 -7.02
N GLU A 326 -6.52 -14.65 -8.03
CA GLU A 326 -5.97 -15.89 -8.55
C GLU A 326 -4.78 -15.66 -9.51
N ASN A 327 -4.82 -14.60 -10.31
CA ASN A 327 -3.88 -14.38 -11.42
C ASN A 327 -2.95 -13.17 -11.23
N ASN A 328 -3.34 -12.20 -10.38
CA ASN A 328 -2.61 -10.95 -10.20
C ASN A 328 -2.00 -10.81 -8.79
N ARG A 329 -1.66 -11.94 -8.13
CA ARG A 329 -1.02 -12.03 -6.81
C ARG A 329 -1.86 -11.46 -5.64
N GLY A 330 -3.14 -11.14 -5.83
CA GLY A 330 -4.01 -10.68 -4.74
C GLY A 330 -4.11 -11.70 -3.58
N TRP A 331 -3.86 -12.98 -3.85
CA TRP A 331 -3.74 -14.00 -2.82
C TRP A 331 -2.65 -13.67 -1.77
N ALA A 332 -1.55 -13.03 -2.18
CA ALA A 332 -0.47 -12.67 -1.26
C ALA A 332 -0.93 -11.61 -0.26
N GLU A 333 -1.68 -10.61 -0.72
CA GLU A 333 -2.26 -9.57 0.14
C GLU A 333 -3.26 -10.16 1.14
N ILE A 334 -4.06 -11.14 0.69
CA ILE A 334 -5.00 -11.86 1.56
C ILE A 334 -4.23 -12.67 2.60
N GLN A 335 -3.18 -13.40 2.20
CA GLN A 335 -2.39 -14.23 3.12
C GLN A 335 -1.62 -13.39 4.14
N ASN A 336 -1.11 -12.22 3.74
CA ASN A 336 -0.36 -11.31 4.60
C ASN A 336 -1.26 -10.50 5.55
N ALA A 337 -2.57 -10.43 5.29
CA ALA A 337 -3.49 -9.74 6.19
C ALA A 337 -3.55 -10.45 7.57
N PRO A 338 -3.58 -9.71 8.69
CA PRO A 338 -3.67 -10.29 10.03
C PRO A 338 -4.86 -11.24 10.16
N ASN A 339 -4.67 -12.44 10.68
CA ASN A 339 -5.70 -13.48 10.80
C ASN A 339 -7.03 -12.95 11.37
N LYS A 340 -6.96 -12.11 12.40
CA LYS A 340 -8.14 -11.53 13.07
C LYS A 340 -9.00 -10.64 12.16
N ASN A 341 -8.39 -10.03 11.14
CA ASN A 341 -9.06 -9.05 10.27
C ASN A 341 -9.07 -9.47 8.79
N ARG A 342 -8.59 -10.67 8.47
CA ARG A 342 -8.39 -11.13 7.10
C ARG A 342 -9.69 -11.15 6.29
N GLU A 343 -10.79 -11.66 6.87
CA GLU A 343 -12.10 -11.67 6.23
C GLU A 343 -12.60 -10.25 5.92
N LYS A 344 -12.46 -9.33 6.88
CA LYS A 344 -12.78 -7.91 6.66
C LYS A 344 -11.88 -7.23 5.62
N ALA A 345 -10.63 -7.65 5.50
CA ALA A 345 -9.75 -7.15 4.45
C ALA A 345 -10.25 -7.57 3.06
N VAL A 346 -10.62 -8.84 2.90
CA VAL A 346 -11.21 -9.36 1.65
C VAL A 346 -12.49 -8.62 1.27
N GLN A 347 -13.42 -8.43 2.22
CA GLN A 347 -14.66 -7.68 2.01
C GLN A 347 -14.38 -6.24 1.55
N ARG A 348 -13.38 -5.58 2.15
CA ARG A 348 -12.97 -4.23 1.76
C ARG A 348 -12.34 -4.15 0.38
N PHE A 349 -11.51 -5.11 0.01
CA PHE A 349 -10.94 -5.18 -1.34
C PHE A 349 -12.04 -5.35 -2.39
N MET A 350 -12.98 -6.27 -2.15
CA MET A 350 -14.14 -6.45 -3.02
C MET A 350 -14.99 -5.18 -3.13
N HIS A 351 -15.30 -4.54 -2.01
CA HIS A 351 -16.07 -3.29 -2.00
C HIS A 351 -15.36 -2.19 -2.78
N LEU A 352 -14.06 -2.05 -2.58
CA LEU A 352 -13.27 -1.04 -3.26
C LEU A 352 -13.32 -1.21 -4.78
N GLY A 353 -13.13 -2.44 -5.26
CA GLY A 353 -13.27 -2.77 -6.70
C GLY A 353 -14.68 -2.53 -7.22
N ALA A 354 -15.68 -2.82 -6.40
CA ALA A 354 -17.09 -2.68 -6.77
C ALA A 354 -17.56 -1.23 -6.88
N LYS A 355 -17.06 -0.33 -6.04
CA LYS A 355 -17.57 1.05 -5.90
C LYS A 355 -17.66 1.80 -7.23
N TYR A 356 -16.61 1.75 -8.02
CA TYR A 356 -16.57 2.45 -9.32
C TYR A 356 -17.45 1.78 -10.38
N TYR A 357 -17.57 0.46 -10.32
CA TYR A 357 -18.43 -0.28 -11.24
C TYR A 357 -19.91 0.06 -11.01
N VAL A 358 -20.33 0.11 -9.76
CA VAL A 358 -21.73 0.38 -9.37
C VAL A 358 -22.15 1.82 -9.64
N GLU A 359 -21.28 2.80 -9.38
CA GLU A 359 -21.56 4.22 -9.65
C GLU A 359 -21.88 4.45 -11.15
N LYS A 360 -21.12 3.81 -12.06
CA LYS A 360 -21.35 3.92 -13.48
C LYS A 360 -22.62 3.20 -13.97
N ASN A 361 -23.04 2.18 -13.27
CA ASN A 361 -24.20 1.36 -13.64
C ASN A 361 -25.49 1.75 -12.90
N ASN A 362 -25.51 2.93 -12.26
CA ASN A 362 -26.65 3.41 -11.49
C ASN A 362 -27.16 2.37 -10.47
N LEU A 363 -26.20 1.73 -9.79
CA LEU A 363 -26.42 0.81 -8.69
C LEU A 363 -25.97 1.46 -7.38
N ASP A 364 -26.64 1.11 -6.30
CA ASP A 364 -26.19 1.44 -4.95
C ASP A 364 -25.45 0.26 -4.34
N ILE A 365 -24.36 0.53 -3.63
CA ILE A 365 -23.59 -0.47 -2.90
C ILE A 365 -23.54 -0.11 -1.42
N SER A 366 -23.97 -1.04 -0.58
CA SER A 366 -23.87 -0.93 0.86
C SER A 366 -23.01 -2.06 1.40
N CYS A 367 -22.13 -1.74 2.35
CA CYS A 367 -21.33 -2.71 3.09
C CYS A 367 -21.83 -2.80 4.51
N GLU A 368 -21.91 -4.04 5.01
CA GLU A 368 -22.41 -4.34 6.35
C GLU A 368 -23.77 -3.64 6.67
N PRO A 369 -24.75 -3.56 5.73
CA PRO A 369 -26.06 -3.03 6.08
C PRO A 369 -26.74 -3.97 7.08
N ASP A 370 -27.11 -3.45 8.23
CA ASP A 370 -27.81 -4.21 9.29
C ASP A 370 -29.30 -3.88 9.25
N ASP A 371 -30.09 -4.78 8.67
CA ASP A 371 -31.55 -4.67 8.60
C ASP A 371 -32.25 -5.44 9.75
N GLY A 372 -31.55 -5.63 10.89
CA GLY A 372 -32.11 -6.19 12.13
C GLY A 372 -31.92 -7.71 12.30
N ARG A 373 -31.21 -8.38 11.38
CA ARG A 373 -30.81 -9.81 11.48
C ARG A 373 -29.31 -10.02 11.39
N GLY A 374 -28.54 -8.95 11.53
CA GLY A 374 -27.09 -8.89 11.33
C GLY A 374 -26.70 -8.33 9.96
N PRO A 375 -25.47 -7.84 9.81
CA PRO A 375 -25.00 -7.25 8.57
C PRO A 375 -24.69 -8.31 7.53
N VAL A 376 -25.19 -8.12 6.29
CA VAL A 376 -24.67 -8.81 5.11
C VAL A 376 -23.41 -8.11 4.63
N ASP A 377 -22.45 -8.86 4.10
CA ASP A 377 -21.16 -8.28 3.74
C ASP A 377 -21.24 -7.20 2.66
N ILE A 378 -21.95 -7.48 1.56
CA ILE A 378 -22.16 -6.53 0.46
C ILE A 378 -23.57 -6.68 -0.09
N LYS A 379 -24.25 -5.56 -0.28
CA LYS A 379 -25.55 -5.45 -0.94
C LYS A 379 -25.44 -4.54 -2.14
N LEU A 380 -25.84 -5.02 -3.30
CA LEU A 380 -26.01 -4.23 -4.51
C LEU A 380 -27.49 -4.03 -4.77
N SER A 381 -27.91 -2.81 -5.07
CA SER A 381 -29.33 -2.54 -5.29
C SER A 381 -29.61 -1.46 -6.33
N ARG A 382 -30.74 -1.63 -7.03
CA ARG A 382 -31.39 -0.62 -7.86
C ARG A 382 -32.90 -0.74 -7.65
N GLY A 383 -33.42 0.01 -6.70
CA GLY A 383 -34.81 -0.09 -6.30
C GLY A 383 -35.15 -1.48 -5.74
N GLN A 384 -36.00 -2.25 -6.45
CA GLN A 384 -36.38 -3.61 -6.04
C GLN A 384 -35.41 -4.70 -6.53
N ASP A 385 -34.55 -4.40 -7.50
CA ASP A 385 -33.51 -5.30 -7.97
C ASP A 385 -32.33 -5.26 -7.00
N LYS A 386 -32.18 -6.33 -6.20
CA LYS A 386 -31.18 -6.44 -5.14
C LYS A 386 -30.43 -7.76 -5.25
N THR A 387 -29.13 -7.71 -5.01
CA THR A 387 -28.27 -8.89 -4.88
C THR A 387 -27.45 -8.79 -3.61
N LEU A 388 -27.41 -9.86 -2.83
CA LEU A 388 -26.63 -9.97 -1.61
C LEU A 388 -25.41 -10.87 -1.85
N ILE A 389 -24.27 -10.46 -1.30
CA ILE A 389 -23.02 -11.21 -1.38
C ILE A 389 -22.53 -11.42 0.04
N GLU A 390 -22.34 -12.67 0.40
CA GLU A 390 -21.71 -13.09 1.67
C GLU A 390 -20.34 -13.66 1.36
N VAL A 391 -19.31 -13.19 2.07
CA VAL A 391 -17.91 -13.57 1.86
C VAL A 391 -17.38 -14.29 3.08
N LYS A 392 -16.91 -15.52 2.89
CA LYS A 392 -16.28 -16.29 3.98
C LYS A 392 -14.93 -16.84 3.56
N LEU A 393 -13.98 -16.77 4.48
CA LEU A 393 -12.69 -17.43 4.32
C LEU A 393 -12.76 -18.90 4.68
N SER A 394 -11.93 -19.71 4.05
CA SER A 394 -11.78 -21.13 4.45
C SER A 394 -11.28 -21.32 5.89
N SER A 395 -10.71 -20.29 6.54
CA SER A 395 -10.35 -20.33 7.98
C SER A 395 -11.53 -20.08 8.91
N ASN A 396 -12.64 -19.52 8.42
CA ASN A 396 -13.82 -19.24 9.24
C ASN A 396 -14.53 -20.55 9.63
N GLY A 397 -14.71 -20.81 10.92
CA GLY A 397 -15.38 -22.03 11.43
C GLY A 397 -16.87 -22.10 11.10
N GLN A 398 -17.49 -20.94 10.79
CA GLN A 398 -18.92 -20.83 10.51
C GLN A 398 -19.23 -20.82 9.00
N TYR A 399 -18.30 -21.23 8.13
CA TYR A 399 -18.44 -21.15 6.69
C TYR A 399 -19.64 -21.94 6.13
N LEU A 400 -19.95 -23.12 6.66
CA LEU A 400 -21.15 -23.88 6.28
C LEU A 400 -22.43 -23.19 6.78
N HIS A 401 -22.45 -22.73 8.01
CA HIS A 401 -23.58 -21.98 8.57
C HIS A 401 -23.83 -20.68 7.79
N GLY A 402 -22.78 -20.01 7.35
CA GLY A 402 -22.87 -18.84 6.48
C GLY A 402 -23.60 -19.16 5.17
N TYR A 403 -23.28 -20.31 4.57
CA TYR A 403 -23.88 -20.78 3.32
C TYR A 403 -25.33 -21.25 3.49
N GLU A 404 -25.60 -22.08 4.49
CA GLU A 404 -26.92 -22.71 4.68
C GLU A 404 -27.96 -21.78 5.29
N THR A 405 -27.53 -20.87 6.17
CA THR A 405 -28.46 -20.13 7.03
C THR A 405 -28.33 -18.62 6.91
N GLN A 406 -27.13 -18.07 7.07
CA GLN A 406 -26.98 -16.61 7.18
C GLN A 406 -27.45 -15.88 5.95
N ILE A 407 -26.92 -16.27 4.77
CA ILE A 407 -27.26 -15.59 3.51
C ILE A 407 -28.75 -15.74 3.15
N GLU A 408 -29.35 -16.88 3.49
CA GLU A 408 -30.78 -17.12 3.26
C GLU A 408 -31.65 -16.21 4.15
N GLU A 409 -31.29 -16.06 5.43
CA GLU A 409 -32.01 -15.15 6.35
C GLU A 409 -31.88 -13.69 5.92
N TYR A 410 -30.71 -13.29 5.39
CA TYR A 410 -30.53 -11.96 4.81
C TYR A 410 -31.38 -11.78 3.56
N GLY A 411 -31.47 -12.79 2.68
CA GLY A 411 -32.31 -12.78 1.50
C GLY A 411 -33.79 -12.58 1.84
N LYS A 412 -34.28 -13.25 2.89
CA LYS A 412 -35.64 -13.09 3.40
C LYS A 412 -35.88 -11.68 3.94
N ALA A 413 -34.93 -11.11 4.71
CA ALA A 413 -35.04 -9.76 5.24
C ALA A 413 -35.09 -8.71 4.12
N GLU A 414 -34.22 -8.84 3.12
CA GLU A 414 -34.13 -7.93 1.98
C GLU A 414 -35.15 -8.22 0.87
N ARG A 415 -35.93 -9.29 0.98
CA ARG A 415 -36.92 -9.73 -0.01
C ARG A 415 -36.30 -9.96 -1.39
N THR A 416 -35.13 -10.60 -1.42
CA THR A 416 -34.46 -11.00 -2.66
C THR A 416 -34.08 -12.47 -2.65
N ARG A 417 -33.99 -13.06 -3.85
CA ARG A 417 -33.47 -14.41 -4.08
C ARG A 417 -32.12 -14.40 -4.81
N ASN A 418 -31.62 -13.23 -5.15
CA ASN A 418 -30.31 -13.07 -5.77
C ASN A 418 -29.24 -13.11 -4.66
N LEU A 419 -28.79 -14.31 -4.32
CA LEU A 419 -27.83 -14.58 -3.25
C LEU A 419 -26.58 -15.18 -3.86
N ILE A 420 -25.42 -14.61 -3.56
CA ILE A 420 -24.11 -15.10 -4.01
C ILE A 420 -23.23 -15.33 -2.78
N TYR A 421 -22.75 -16.53 -2.62
CA TYR A 421 -21.84 -16.92 -1.55
C TYR A 421 -20.41 -17.03 -2.11
N VAL A 422 -19.52 -16.19 -1.65
CA VAL A 422 -18.12 -16.15 -2.08
C VAL A 422 -17.25 -16.81 -1.01
N PHE A 423 -16.71 -17.97 -1.36
CA PHE A 423 -15.79 -18.72 -0.50
C PHE A 423 -14.34 -18.51 -0.95
N VAL A 424 -13.54 -17.86 -0.11
CA VAL A 424 -12.13 -17.60 -0.38
C VAL A 424 -11.27 -18.65 0.30
N ASP A 425 -10.68 -19.53 -0.48
CA ASP A 425 -9.85 -20.65 0.00
C ASP A 425 -8.41 -20.20 0.23
N ILE A 426 -8.02 -20.13 1.49
CA ILE A 426 -6.65 -19.78 1.93
C ILE A 426 -5.83 -21.00 2.34
N GLY A 427 -6.27 -22.21 1.99
CA GLY A 427 -5.52 -23.44 2.21
C GLY A 427 -5.95 -24.29 3.41
N ASN A 428 -7.20 -24.17 3.89
CA ASN A 428 -7.73 -25.03 4.95
C ASN A 428 -8.22 -26.37 4.37
N PRO A 429 -7.55 -27.51 4.67
CA PRO A 429 -7.85 -28.79 4.03
C PRO A 429 -9.29 -29.25 4.23
N GLY A 430 -9.89 -29.81 3.17
CA GLY A 430 -11.21 -30.43 3.20
C GLY A 430 -12.41 -29.47 3.17
N ARG A 431 -12.24 -28.20 3.56
CA ARG A 431 -13.36 -27.25 3.67
C ARG A 431 -13.96 -26.88 2.32
N ARG A 432 -13.12 -26.64 1.31
CA ARG A 432 -13.55 -26.39 -0.06
C ARG A 432 -14.39 -27.57 -0.61
N LYS A 433 -13.89 -28.81 -0.42
CA LYS A 433 -14.58 -30.01 -0.85
C LYS A 433 -15.92 -30.17 -0.15
N ALA A 434 -15.97 -30.01 1.16
CA ALA A 434 -17.20 -30.13 1.96
C ALA A 434 -18.27 -29.10 1.52
N LEU A 435 -17.86 -27.87 1.18
CA LEU A 435 -18.78 -26.84 0.71
C LEU A 435 -19.32 -27.14 -0.69
N ILE A 436 -18.48 -27.64 -1.59
CA ILE A 436 -18.91 -28.05 -2.94
C ILE A 436 -19.91 -29.21 -2.85
N GLU A 437 -19.59 -30.24 -2.06
CA GLU A 437 -20.49 -31.39 -1.85
C GLU A 437 -21.85 -30.96 -1.28
N LEU A 438 -21.86 -30.02 -0.33
CA LEU A 438 -23.09 -29.46 0.23
C LEU A 438 -23.87 -28.68 -0.83
N HIS A 439 -23.20 -27.83 -1.61
CA HIS A 439 -23.83 -27.05 -2.68
C HIS A 439 -24.47 -27.97 -3.73
N ASP A 440 -23.73 -28.97 -4.21
CA ASP A 440 -24.20 -29.93 -5.22
C ASP A 440 -25.38 -30.75 -4.70
N TYR A 441 -25.33 -31.20 -3.45
CA TYR A 441 -26.45 -31.90 -2.81
C TYR A 441 -27.70 -31.03 -2.72
N THR A 442 -27.55 -29.76 -2.30
CA THR A 442 -28.66 -28.81 -2.17
C THR A 442 -29.27 -28.49 -3.55
N ALA A 443 -28.43 -28.24 -4.54
CA ALA A 443 -28.88 -27.97 -5.91
C ALA A 443 -29.61 -29.17 -6.53
N GLN A 444 -29.10 -30.40 -6.32
CA GLN A 444 -29.74 -31.62 -6.82
C GLN A 444 -31.08 -31.93 -6.14
N SER A 445 -31.26 -31.51 -4.90
CA SER A 445 -32.52 -31.67 -4.17
C SER A 445 -33.65 -30.75 -4.67
N GLY A 446 -33.34 -29.82 -5.59
CA GLY A 446 -34.28 -28.80 -6.08
C GLY A 446 -34.58 -27.69 -5.07
N THR A 447 -33.84 -27.63 -3.96
CA THR A 447 -33.95 -26.56 -2.97
C THR A 447 -33.24 -25.32 -3.51
N PRO A 448 -33.89 -24.13 -3.50
CA PRO A 448 -33.19 -22.90 -3.84
C PRO A 448 -31.95 -22.73 -2.98
N CYS A 449 -30.80 -22.46 -3.59
CA CYS A 449 -29.54 -22.25 -2.90
C CYS A 449 -28.83 -21.01 -3.46
N PRO A 450 -27.97 -20.37 -2.70
CA PRO A 450 -27.18 -19.26 -3.21
C PRO A 450 -26.19 -19.73 -4.28
N ASP A 451 -25.90 -18.85 -5.24
CA ASP A 451 -24.81 -19.08 -6.18
C ASP A 451 -23.49 -19.22 -5.41
N LEU A 452 -22.73 -20.27 -5.69
CA LEU A 452 -21.44 -20.49 -5.04
C LEU A 452 -20.29 -20.05 -5.94
N VAL A 453 -19.48 -19.12 -5.47
CA VAL A 453 -18.23 -18.74 -6.12
C VAL A 453 -17.05 -19.09 -5.22
N ILE A 454 -16.11 -19.86 -5.75
CA ILE A 454 -14.88 -20.24 -5.05
C ILE A 454 -13.72 -19.45 -5.65
N ILE A 455 -12.94 -18.83 -4.75
CA ILE A 455 -11.75 -18.06 -5.09
C ILE A 455 -10.54 -18.71 -4.43
N ASP A 456 -9.55 -19.08 -5.22
CA ASP A 456 -8.32 -19.70 -4.73
C ASP A 456 -7.29 -18.64 -4.34
N ALA A 457 -7.19 -18.39 -3.04
CA ALA A 457 -6.22 -17.51 -2.42
C ALA A 457 -5.11 -18.27 -1.69
N GLN A 458 -4.83 -19.52 -2.07
CA GLN A 458 -3.72 -20.27 -1.51
C GLN A 458 -2.37 -19.69 -1.97
N SER A 459 -1.37 -19.83 -1.11
CA SER A 459 -0.01 -19.38 -1.44
C SER A 459 0.55 -20.17 -2.63
N LYS A 460 0.94 -19.46 -3.68
CA LYS A 460 1.51 -20.05 -4.90
C LYS A 460 3.03 -19.86 -4.89
N LYS A 461 3.76 -20.92 -5.24
CA LYS A 461 5.23 -20.85 -5.41
C LYS A 461 5.56 -19.93 -6.59
N ALA A 462 6.56 -19.07 -6.42
CA ALA A 462 7.10 -18.31 -7.54
C ALA A 462 7.81 -19.25 -8.54
N ALA A 463 7.72 -18.95 -9.85
CA ALA A 463 8.36 -19.76 -10.88
C ALA A 463 9.87 -19.95 -10.64
N SER A 464 10.53 -18.94 -10.05
CA SER A 464 11.95 -18.99 -9.66
C SER A 464 12.28 -19.96 -8.53
N THR A 465 11.27 -20.47 -7.80
CA THR A 465 11.48 -21.42 -6.67
C THR A 465 11.32 -22.88 -7.07
N TYR A 466 10.98 -23.16 -8.33
CA TYR A 466 10.93 -24.53 -8.84
C TYR A 466 12.34 -25.02 -9.16
N THR A 467 12.75 -26.14 -8.54
CA THR A 467 14.08 -26.72 -8.70
C THR A 467 14.19 -27.71 -9.86
N THR A 468 13.07 -28.22 -10.36
CA THR A 468 13.02 -29.18 -11.48
C THR A 468 11.77 -29.02 -12.34
N GLY A 469 11.87 -29.30 -13.63
CA GLY A 469 10.73 -29.29 -14.56
C GLY A 469 9.61 -30.32 -14.23
N SER A 470 9.86 -31.29 -13.34
CA SER A 470 8.87 -32.25 -12.85
C SER A 470 7.92 -31.63 -11.79
N GLU A 471 8.39 -30.64 -11.03
CA GLU A 471 7.51 -29.91 -10.07
C GLU A 471 6.53 -29.00 -10.78
N LEU A 472 6.92 -28.46 -11.94
CA LEU A 472 6.01 -27.70 -12.81
C LEU A 472 4.92 -28.58 -13.43
N ARG A 473 5.27 -29.81 -13.85
CA ARG A 473 4.30 -30.74 -14.49
C ARG A 473 3.23 -31.25 -13.52
N ASN A 474 3.53 -31.38 -12.25
CA ASN A 474 2.55 -31.84 -11.24
C ASN A 474 1.54 -30.75 -10.83
N GLN A 475 1.70 -29.52 -11.28
CA GLN A 475 0.71 -28.44 -11.14
C GLN A 475 -0.09 -28.18 -12.43
N GLU A 476 0.20 -28.92 -13.52
CA GLU A 476 -0.55 -28.82 -14.79
C GLU A 476 -2.01 -29.33 -14.71
N ASP A 477 -2.41 -29.99 -13.62
CA ASP A 477 -3.82 -30.29 -13.31
C ASP A 477 -4.61 -29.08 -12.74
N VAL A 478 -3.94 -27.99 -12.45
CA VAL A 478 -4.58 -26.69 -12.22
C VAL A 478 -4.49 -25.94 -13.54
N ALA A 479 -5.55 -26.05 -14.36
CA ALA A 479 -5.77 -25.39 -15.63
C ALA A 479 -4.64 -24.41 -15.97
N LEU A 480 -3.70 -24.82 -16.82
CA LEU A 480 -3.04 -23.87 -17.70
C LEU A 480 -4.18 -23.09 -18.34
N LEU A 481 -4.43 -21.89 -17.88
CA LEU A 481 -5.06 -20.89 -18.70
C LEU A 481 -4.23 -20.92 -19.98
N ASP A 482 -4.85 -21.49 -21.00
CA ASP A 482 -4.29 -21.51 -22.34
C ASP A 482 -4.12 -20.05 -22.71
N TRP A 483 -2.94 -19.52 -22.48
CA TRP A 483 -2.61 -18.12 -22.73
C TRP A 483 -2.88 -17.80 -24.20
N ASP A 484 -2.72 -18.81 -25.07
CA ASP A 484 -3.03 -18.68 -26.50
C ASP A 484 -4.54 -18.53 -26.70
N LYS A 485 -5.38 -19.26 -25.95
CA LYS A 485 -6.84 -19.09 -25.98
C LYS A 485 -7.31 -17.80 -25.35
N SER A 486 -6.70 -17.38 -24.26
CA SER A 486 -7.00 -16.09 -23.61
C SER A 486 -6.51 -14.93 -24.47
N PHE A 487 -5.39 -15.08 -25.19
CA PHE A 487 -4.94 -14.12 -26.19
C PHE A 487 -5.84 -14.13 -27.43
N GLU A 488 -6.28 -15.28 -27.93
CA GLU A 488 -7.23 -15.37 -29.05
C GLU A 488 -8.60 -14.78 -28.70
N GLU A 489 -9.09 -14.99 -27.47
CA GLU A 489 -10.31 -14.34 -26.97
C GLU A 489 -10.12 -12.82 -26.77
N LEU A 490 -8.97 -12.38 -26.30
CA LEU A 490 -8.61 -10.97 -26.19
C LEU A 490 -8.40 -10.33 -27.57
N GLU A 491 -7.74 -11.01 -28.50
CA GLU A 491 -7.63 -10.56 -29.90
C GLU A 491 -9.00 -10.51 -30.59
N LYS A 492 -9.88 -11.47 -30.32
CA LYS A 492 -11.25 -11.45 -30.82
C LYS A 492 -12.04 -10.28 -30.25
N ILE A 493 -11.95 -10.02 -28.95
CA ILE A 493 -12.57 -8.86 -28.30
C ILE A 493 -11.95 -7.55 -28.84
N LEU A 494 -10.64 -7.51 -29.04
CA LEU A 494 -9.94 -6.36 -29.62
C LEU A 494 -10.25 -6.16 -31.11
N SER A 495 -10.49 -7.25 -31.88
CA SER A 495 -10.87 -7.17 -33.30
C SER A 495 -12.34 -6.77 -33.50
N GLU A 496 -13.19 -6.97 -32.50
CA GLU A 496 -14.59 -6.48 -32.48
C GLU A 496 -14.68 -5.01 -31.98
N LEU A 497 -13.57 -4.44 -31.49
CA LEU A 497 -13.47 -3.02 -31.19
C LEU A 497 -13.19 -2.24 -32.50
N PRO A 498 -13.79 -1.05 -32.70
CA PRO A 498 -13.45 -0.22 -33.84
C PRO A 498 -11.94 0.08 -33.82
N GLU A 499 -11.29 0.03 -34.99
CA GLU A 499 -9.87 0.33 -35.17
C GLU A 499 -9.49 1.57 -34.35
N ILE A 500 -8.72 1.34 -33.30
CA ILE A 500 -8.07 2.42 -32.54
C ILE A 500 -6.76 2.68 -33.29
N ASP A 501 -6.60 3.85 -33.87
CA ASP A 501 -5.34 4.26 -34.48
C ASP A 501 -4.29 4.35 -33.37
N LEU A 502 -3.48 3.30 -33.22
CA LEU A 502 -2.40 3.19 -32.23
C LEU A 502 -1.32 4.28 -32.43
N LYS A 503 -1.39 5.06 -33.50
CA LYS A 503 -0.51 6.21 -33.74
C LYS A 503 -0.85 7.43 -32.88
N GLU A 504 -2.03 7.46 -32.26
CA GLU A 504 -2.44 8.52 -31.33
C GLU A 504 -1.96 8.28 -29.88
N PHE A 505 -1.31 7.13 -29.60
CA PHE A 505 -0.71 6.91 -28.29
C PHE A 505 0.79 7.22 -28.37
N PRO A 506 1.29 8.17 -27.55
CA PRO A 506 2.73 8.40 -27.45
C PRO A 506 3.39 7.08 -27.06
N SER A 507 4.35 6.65 -27.85
CA SER A 507 5.17 5.47 -27.59
C SER A 507 5.89 5.67 -26.27
N ILE A 508 5.41 5.04 -25.21
CA ILE A 508 6.23 4.77 -24.03
C ILE A 508 7.34 3.87 -24.56
N GLY A 509 8.58 4.39 -24.54
CA GLY A 509 9.72 3.70 -25.14
C GLY A 509 9.78 2.25 -24.68
N THR A 510 9.74 1.33 -25.62
CA THR A 510 9.78 -0.11 -25.42
C THR A 510 11.06 -0.57 -24.75
N ASP A 511 12.04 0.33 -24.59
CA ASP A 511 13.37 0.04 -24.04
C ASP A 511 13.42 0.05 -22.51
N GLU A 512 12.41 0.60 -21.83
CA GLU A 512 12.38 0.63 -20.35
C GLU A 512 11.49 -0.45 -19.70
N LEU A 513 10.73 -1.24 -20.48
CA LEU A 513 9.83 -2.25 -19.93
C LEU A 513 10.33 -3.68 -20.03
N GLY A 514 11.51 -3.93 -20.61
CA GLY A 514 12.19 -5.23 -20.54
C GLY A 514 11.39 -6.41 -21.14
N PHE A 515 10.43 -6.18 -22.03
CA PHE A 515 9.76 -7.22 -22.80
C PHE A 515 10.39 -7.28 -24.19
N SER A 516 11.40 -8.14 -24.36
CA SER A 516 11.72 -8.69 -25.67
C SER A 516 10.72 -9.79 -25.99
N ILE A 517 10.06 -9.67 -27.12
CA ILE A 517 9.28 -10.71 -27.78
C ILE A 517 10.14 -11.95 -28.02
#